data_8729fd4a9c283b1b195d0aafbebd2fe5
#
_entry.id   8729fd4a9c283b1b195d0aafbebd2fe5
#
_cell.length_a   1.000
_cell.length_b   1.000
_cell.length_c   1.000
_cell.angle_alpha   90.00
_cell.angle_beta   90.00
_cell.angle_gamma   90.00
#
_symmetry.space_group_name_H-M   'P 1'
#
loop_
_entity.id
_entity.type
_entity.pdbx_description
1 polymer ?
#
loop_
_entity_poly.entity_id
_entity_poly.type
_entity_poly.pdbx_seq_one_letter_code
_entity_poly.pdbx_strand_id
1 'polypeptide(L)'
;MARKSSGYGAACYYAGKLVGRCTPADAQGYEQLMKSCGGNAARVLQEYAYFSPELRGILEKVAAVQAKENRTAGIFQSPRLSPWGDIQTSDTLCPGVFMVSTASHGGTMVALDMAAILSPAARKCGLKMGDYLCFEEDCDENIVLRELLDKKLWQIPDRIRDRAAFEENINRALREHHPEYWRSRQQGLEREHTRSGPSRGAER
;
A
#
# COMPACT_ATOMS: atom_id res chain seq x y z
N MET A 1 1.80 -1.23 -26.92
CA MET A 1 0.56 -1.82 -26.39
C MET A 1 0.22 -1.12 -25.08
N ALA A 2 -0.85 -0.32 -25.03
CA ALA A 2 -1.27 0.35 -23.80
C ALA A 2 -1.74 -0.70 -22.78
N ARG A 3 -1.16 -0.71 -21.58
CA ARG A 3 -1.65 -1.52 -20.47
C ARG A 3 -3.09 -1.07 -20.16
N LYS A 4 -4.07 -1.94 -20.40
CA LYS A 4 -5.44 -1.72 -19.98
C LYS A 4 -5.45 -1.55 -18.45
N SER A 5 -6.10 -0.50 -17.93
CA SER A 5 -6.23 -0.31 -16.48
C SER A 5 -6.92 -1.52 -15.86
N SER A 6 -6.58 -1.86 -14.61
CA SER A 6 -7.17 -3.01 -13.88
C SER A 6 -8.69 -2.93 -13.82
N GLY A 7 -9.26 -1.73 -13.71
CA GLY A 7 -10.71 -1.51 -13.72
C GLY A 7 -11.39 -1.88 -15.04
N TYR A 8 -10.72 -1.70 -16.18
CA TYR A 8 -11.25 -2.14 -17.47
C TYR A 8 -11.27 -3.68 -17.57
N GLY A 9 -10.25 -4.36 -17.03
CA GLY A 9 -10.21 -5.83 -16.96
C GLY A 9 -11.34 -6.41 -16.13
N ALA A 10 -11.61 -5.83 -14.96
CA ALA A 10 -12.72 -6.23 -14.10
C ALA A 10 -14.09 -6.01 -14.76
N ALA A 11 -14.29 -4.85 -15.40
CA ALA A 11 -15.51 -4.55 -16.15
C ALA A 11 -15.74 -5.57 -17.27
N CYS A 12 -14.71 -5.91 -18.06
CA CYS A 12 -14.80 -6.94 -19.10
C CYS A 12 -15.08 -8.34 -18.54
N TYR A 13 -14.50 -8.68 -17.38
CA TYR A 13 -14.74 -9.97 -16.73
C TYR A 13 -16.18 -10.12 -16.24
N TYR A 14 -16.74 -9.08 -15.60
CA TYR A 14 -18.12 -9.11 -15.13
C TYR A 14 -19.11 -9.04 -16.29
N ALA A 15 -18.87 -8.23 -17.31
CA ALA A 15 -19.66 -8.23 -18.53
C ALA A 15 -19.65 -9.59 -19.21
N GLY A 16 -18.50 -10.24 -19.37
CA GLY A 16 -18.36 -11.57 -19.96
C GLY A 16 -19.10 -12.65 -19.17
N LYS A 17 -19.09 -12.63 -17.85
CA LYS A 17 -19.87 -13.60 -17.01
C LYS A 17 -21.38 -13.38 -17.06
N LEU A 18 -21.84 -12.19 -17.39
CA LEU A 18 -23.24 -11.80 -17.40
C LEU A 18 -23.87 -11.82 -18.79
N VAL A 19 -23.05 -11.93 -19.86
CA VAL A 19 -23.51 -12.08 -21.26
C VAL A 19 -24.48 -13.26 -21.43
N GLY A 20 -24.44 -14.28 -20.55
CA GLY A 20 -25.46 -15.35 -20.52
C GLY A 20 -26.84 -14.94 -19.97
N ARG A 21 -26.99 -13.70 -19.42
CA ARG A 21 -28.23 -13.18 -18.82
C ARG A 21 -28.65 -11.81 -19.34
N CYS A 22 -27.80 -11.13 -20.13
CA CYS A 22 -28.10 -9.84 -20.77
C CYS A 22 -28.44 -10.04 -22.23
N THR A 23 -29.33 -9.20 -22.76
CA THR A 23 -29.55 -9.14 -24.21
C THR A 23 -28.31 -8.53 -24.90
N PRO A 24 -28.05 -8.84 -26.18
CA PRO A 24 -26.97 -8.18 -26.94
C PRO A 24 -27.05 -6.65 -26.93
N ALA A 25 -28.25 -6.09 -26.88
CA ALA A 25 -28.48 -4.64 -26.78
C ALA A 25 -28.01 -4.09 -25.44
N ASP A 26 -28.22 -4.81 -24.31
CA ASP A 26 -27.74 -4.39 -22.99
C ASP A 26 -26.23 -4.41 -22.92
N ALA A 27 -25.58 -5.42 -23.51
CA ALA A 27 -24.11 -5.52 -23.57
C ALA A 27 -23.49 -4.36 -24.37
N GLN A 28 -24.07 -4.00 -25.50
CA GLN A 28 -23.63 -2.86 -26.31
C GLN A 28 -23.86 -1.53 -25.59
N GLY A 29 -25.01 -1.37 -24.95
CA GLY A 29 -25.35 -0.19 -24.14
C GLY A 29 -24.37 -0.03 -22.96
N TYR A 30 -24.03 -1.14 -22.28
CA TYR A 30 -23.03 -1.16 -21.21
C TYR A 30 -21.64 -0.65 -21.68
N GLU A 31 -21.16 -1.15 -22.81
CA GLU A 31 -19.85 -0.71 -23.34
C GLU A 31 -19.84 0.78 -23.69
N GLN A 32 -20.92 1.28 -24.27
CA GLN A 32 -21.04 2.70 -24.62
C GLN A 32 -21.06 3.58 -23.37
N LEU A 33 -21.86 3.22 -22.36
CA LEU A 33 -21.93 3.94 -21.09
C LEU A 33 -20.59 3.92 -20.35
N MET A 34 -19.94 2.79 -20.26
CA MET A 34 -18.60 2.70 -19.65
C MET A 34 -17.58 3.56 -20.40
N LYS A 35 -17.63 3.57 -21.73
CA LYS A 35 -16.74 4.38 -22.56
C LYS A 35 -16.97 5.87 -22.37
N SER A 36 -18.24 6.34 -22.31
CA SER A 36 -18.58 7.75 -22.10
C SER A 36 -18.14 8.28 -20.74
N CYS A 37 -18.13 7.42 -19.71
CA CYS A 37 -17.70 7.77 -18.36
C CYS A 37 -16.25 7.38 -18.04
N GLY A 38 -15.41 7.20 -19.06
CA GLY A 38 -13.99 6.87 -18.90
C GLY A 38 -13.72 5.53 -18.17
N GLY A 39 -14.65 4.57 -18.29
CA GLY A 39 -14.53 3.25 -17.65
C GLY A 39 -14.95 3.24 -16.16
N ASN A 40 -15.55 4.31 -15.64
CA ASN A 40 -15.94 4.43 -14.23
C ASN A 40 -17.42 4.10 -14.03
N ALA A 41 -17.70 2.92 -13.46
CA ALA A 41 -19.07 2.43 -13.26
C ALA A 41 -19.88 3.26 -12.23
N ALA A 42 -19.23 3.77 -11.18
CA ALA A 42 -19.89 4.64 -10.20
C ALA A 42 -20.37 5.95 -10.85
N ARG A 43 -19.56 6.50 -11.76
CA ARG A 43 -19.91 7.69 -12.52
C ARG A 43 -21.07 7.41 -13.48
N VAL A 44 -21.11 6.25 -14.13
CA VAL A 44 -22.24 5.82 -14.96
C VAL A 44 -23.52 5.79 -14.13
N LEU A 45 -23.49 5.19 -12.93
CA LEU A 45 -24.64 5.12 -12.03
C LEU A 45 -25.12 6.51 -11.54
N GLN A 46 -24.25 7.51 -11.48
CA GLN A 46 -24.60 8.88 -11.10
C GLN A 46 -25.16 9.71 -12.26
N GLU A 47 -24.59 9.56 -13.45
CA GLU A 47 -24.94 10.39 -14.61
C GLU A 47 -26.22 9.91 -15.33
N TYR A 48 -26.59 8.63 -15.19
CA TYR A 48 -27.74 8.04 -15.88
C TYR A 48 -28.76 7.51 -14.89
N ALA A 49 -30.01 7.92 -15.06
CA ALA A 49 -31.10 7.61 -14.13
C ALA A 49 -31.75 6.24 -14.35
N TYR A 50 -31.74 5.73 -15.58
CA TYR A 50 -32.53 4.57 -15.98
C TYR A 50 -31.65 3.44 -16.50
N PHE A 51 -31.73 2.28 -15.81
CA PHE A 51 -31.07 1.03 -16.20
C PHE A 51 -32.05 -0.13 -16.06
N SER A 52 -31.90 -1.17 -16.89
CA SER A 52 -32.54 -2.45 -16.56
C SER A 52 -31.98 -2.95 -15.21
N PRO A 53 -32.78 -3.74 -14.43
CA PRO A 53 -32.30 -4.27 -13.16
C PRO A 53 -30.99 -5.08 -13.31
N GLU A 54 -30.85 -5.81 -14.42
CA GLU A 54 -29.66 -6.60 -14.74
C GLU A 54 -28.45 -5.70 -14.97
N LEU A 55 -28.58 -4.66 -15.79
CA LEU A 55 -27.49 -3.74 -16.11
C LEU A 55 -27.08 -2.92 -14.87
N ARG A 56 -28.06 -2.48 -14.06
CA ARG A 56 -27.77 -1.83 -12.78
C ARG A 56 -26.97 -2.76 -11.86
N GLY A 57 -27.37 -4.00 -11.69
CA GLY A 57 -26.68 -4.99 -10.88
C GLY A 57 -25.24 -5.27 -11.36
N ILE A 58 -24.99 -5.20 -12.69
CA ILE A 58 -23.65 -5.27 -13.26
C ILE A 58 -22.82 -4.05 -12.85
N LEU A 59 -23.36 -2.85 -13.10
CA LEU A 59 -22.68 -1.59 -12.81
C LEU A 59 -22.33 -1.46 -11.31
N GLU A 60 -23.24 -1.84 -10.41
CA GLU A 60 -23.02 -1.83 -8.97
C GLU A 60 -21.88 -2.77 -8.56
N LYS A 61 -21.83 -3.98 -9.11
CA LYS A 61 -20.73 -4.92 -8.86
C LYS A 61 -19.40 -4.41 -9.39
N VAL A 62 -19.38 -3.86 -10.60
CA VAL A 62 -18.17 -3.27 -11.19
C VAL A 62 -17.72 -2.06 -10.37
N ALA A 63 -18.64 -1.18 -9.98
CA ALA A 63 -18.33 -0.03 -9.14
C ALA A 63 -17.72 -0.45 -7.78
N ALA A 64 -18.26 -1.51 -7.16
CA ALA A 64 -17.72 -2.05 -5.91
C ALA A 64 -16.28 -2.59 -6.08
N VAL A 65 -16.01 -3.32 -7.17
CA VAL A 65 -14.65 -3.79 -7.49
C VAL A 65 -13.71 -2.64 -7.78
N GLN A 66 -14.13 -1.67 -8.62
CA GLN A 66 -13.36 -0.48 -8.92
C GLN A 66 -13.08 0.37 -7.67
N ALA A 67 -14.06 0.51 -6.76
CA ALA A 67 -13.87 1.22 -5.49
C ALA A 67 -12.83 0.51 -4.59
N LYS A 68 -12.80 -0.82 -4.60
CA LYS A 68 -11.79 -1.62 -3.89
C LYS A 68 -10.42 -1.45 -4.54
N GLU A 69 -10.34 -1.56 -5.86
CA GLU A 69 -9.10 -1.38 -6.63
C GLU A 69 -8.56 0.05 -6.51
N ASN A 70 -9.45 1.06 -6.58
CA ASN A 70 -9.07 2.47 -6.42
C ASN A 70 -8.57 2.77 -5.00
N ARG A 71 -9.16 2.16 -3.97
CA ARG A 71 -8.62 2.23 -2.60
C ARG A 71 -7.23 1.61 -2.54
N THR A 72 -7.07 0.41 -3.10
CA THR A 72 -5.77 -0.27 -3.15
C THR A 72 -4.75 0.53 -3.98
N ALA A 73 -5.16 1.07 -5.12
CA ALA A 73 -4.30 1.95 -5.93
C ALA A 73 -4.00 3.27 -5.21
N GLY A 74 -4.95 3.82 -4.45
CA GLY A 74 -4.76 5.00 -3.61
C GLY A 74 -3.72 4.79 -2.51
N ILE A 75 -3.69 3.60 -1.91
CA ILE A 75 -2.68 3.18 -0.93
C ILE A 75 -1.28 3.17 -1.55
N PHE A 76 -1.18 2.83 -2.83
CA PHE A 76 0.08 2.73 -3.55
C PHE A 76 0.42 3.94 -4.41
N GLN A 77 -0.40 5.00 -4.39
CA GLN A 77 -0.03 6.27 -5.01
C GLN A 77 0.91 7.04 -4.08
N SER A 78 1.89 7.70 -4.70
CA SER A 78 2.76 8.63 -3.98
C SER A 78 1.95 9.70 -3.28
N PRO A 79 2.25 10.02 -2.02
CA PRO A 79 1.64 11.15 -1.33
C PRO A 79 1.92 12.44 -2.09
N ARG A 80 0.97 13.36 -2.07
CA ARG A 80 1.11 14.69 -2.72
C ARG A 80 1.56 15.76 -1.75
N LEU A 81 1.33 15.55 -0.46
CA LEU A 81 1.65 16.47 0.61
C LEU A 81 2.38 15.71 1.70
N SER A 82 3.33 16.35 2.35
CA SER A 82 4.05 15.82 3.50
C SER A 82 4.01 16.82 4.66
N PRO A 83 4.28 16.38 5.91
CA PRO A 83 4.41 17.30 7.04
C PRO A 83 5.61 18.24 6.91
N TRP A 84 6.53 17.95 5.99
CA TRP A 84 7.77 18.70 5.76
C TRP A 84 7.67 19.69 4.59
N GLY A 85 6.53 19.77 3.90
CA GLY A 85 6.26 20.66 2.79
C GLY A 85 5.93 19.92 1.49
N ASP A 86 6.02 20.66 0.37
CA ASP A 86 5.73 20.14 -0.96
C ASP A 86 6.76 19.07 -1.37
N ILE A 87 6.25 17.91 -1.77
CA ILE A 87 7.09 16.77 -2.16
C ILE A 87 7.73 17.05 -3.51
N GLN A 88 9.07 17.00 -3.56
CA GLN A 88 9.87 17.15 -4.78
C GLN A 88 10.18 15.80 -5.41
N THR A 89 10.51 14.80 -4.58
CA THR A 89 10.74 13.42 -5.03
C THR A 89 10.00 12.42 -4.15
N SER A 90 9.64 11.29 -4.74
CA SER A 90 9.02 10.20 -4.01
C SER A 90 9.44 8.86 -4.60
N ASP A 91 10.13 8.06 -3.81
CA ASP A 91 10.55 6.70 -4.15
C ASP A 91 9.70 5.69 -3.37
N THR A 92 9.18 4.68 -4.05
CA THR A 92 8.43 3.60 -3.39
C THR A 92 9.39 2.55 -2.87
N LEU A 93 9.47 2.38 -1.54
CA LEU A 93 10.27 1.34 -0.91
C LEU A 93 9.60 -0.04 -1.01
N CYS A 94 8.33 -0.09 -0.70
CA CYS A 94 7.44 -1.23 -0.97
C CYS A 94 6.00 -0.71 -1.10
N PRO A 95 5.01 -1.52 -1.49
CA PRO A 95 3.64 -1.07 -1.63
C PRO A 95 3.12 -0.33 -0.39
N GLY A 96 2.71 0.93 -0.56
CA GLY A 96 2.19 1.80 0.50
C GLY A 96 3.25 2.41 1.42
N VAL A 97 4.54 2.28 1.11
CA VAL A 97 5.66 2.92 1.84
C VAL A 97 6.48 3.75 0.88
N PHE A 98 6.57 5.04 1.15
CA PHE A 98 7.19 6.03 0.28
C PHE A 98 8.29 6.78 1.03
N MET A 99 9.46 6.87 0.43
CA MET A 99 10.50 7.79 0.86
C MET A 99 10.33 9.09 0.07
N VAL A 100 10.12 10.19 0.76
CA VAL A 100 9.82 11.48 0.13
C VAL A 100 10.86 12.52 0.53
N SER A 101 11.18 13.43 -0.39
CA SER A 101 12.00 14.61 -0.08
C SER A 101 11.26 15.88 -0.49
N THR A 102 11.54 16.94 0.25
CA THR A 102 11.07 18.31 0.01
C THR A 102 12.28 19.24 -0.19
N ALA A 103 12.06 20.53 -0.21
CA ALA A 103 13.16 21.50 -0.38
C ALA A 103 14.17 21.51 0.79
N SER A 104 13.75 21.13 2.00
CA SER A 104 14.55 21.25 3.22
C SER A 104 14.63 19.99 4.06
N HIS A 105 13.63 19.12 3.97
CA HIS A 105 13.50 17.90 4.78
C HIS A 105 12.92 16.77 3.97
N GLY A 106 12.90 15.58 4.57
CA GLY A 106 12.29 14.41 3.98
C GLY A 106 11.89 13.38 5.03
N GLY A 107 11.62 12.18 4.58
CA GLY A 107 11.31 11.07 5.46
C GLY A 107 10.49 9.99 4.78
N THR A 108 10.03 9.04 5.58
CA THR A 108 9.22 7.93 5.09
C THR A 108 7.76 8.11 5.49
N MET A 109 6.87 7.93 4.52
CA MET A 109 5.42 7.97 4.69
C MET A 109 4.83 6.58 4.46
N VAL A 110 4.15 6.03 5.48
CA VAL A 110 3.52 4.72 5.46
C VAL A 110 2.01 4.88 5.45
N ALA A 111 1.34 4.41 4.40
CA ALA A 111 -0.12 4.46 4.31
C ALA A 111 -0.76 3.74 5.51
N LEU A 112 -1.81 4.32 6.11
CA LEU A 112 -2.46 3.77 7.31
C LEU A 112 -2.97 2.36 7.11
N ASP A 113 -3.48 2.03 5.91
CA ASP A 113 -3.94 0.68 5.57
C ASP A 113 -2.79 -0.34 5.50
N MET A 114 -1.55 0.15 5.34
CA MET A 114 -0.33 -0.66 5.38
C MET A 114 0.39 -0.60 6.73
N ALA A 115 -0.06 0.23 7.66
CA ALA A 115 0.61 0.42 8.95
C ALA A 115 0.74 -0.90 9.77
N ALA A 116 -0.06 -1.92 9.46
CA ALA A 116 0.06 -3.25 10.07
C ALA A 116 1.39 -3.96 9.76
N ILE A 117 2.12 -3.54 8.71
CA ILE A 117 3.47 -4.05 8.45
C ILE A 117 4.48 -3.59 9.51
N LEU A 118 4.20 -2.48 10.19
CA LEU A 118 5.02 -1.96 11.28
C LEU A 118 4.61 -2.60 12.61
N SER A 119 5.59 -2.86 13.47
CA SER A 119 5.30 -3.29 14.85
C SER A 119 4.51 -2.24 15.62
N PRO A 120 3.77 -2.62 16.69
CA PRO A 120 3.07 -1.65 17.52
C PRO A 120 3.99 -0.57 18.12
N ALA A 121 5.24 -0.91 18.42
CA ALA A 121 6.23 0.04 18.92
C ALA A 121 6.64 1.04 17.82
N ALA A 122 6.89 0.58 16.59
CA ALA A 122 7.21 1.44 15.46
C ALA A 122 6.07 2.42 15.14
N ARG A 123 4.81 1.94 15.12
CA ARG A 123 3.65 2.80 14.83
C ARG A 123 3.47 3.95 15.81
N LYS A 124 3.91 3.80 17.07
CA LYS A 124 3.83 4.86 18.08
C LYS A 124 4.80 6.02 17.82
N CYS A 125 5.86 5.77 17.08
CA CYS A 125 6.87 6.80 16.76
C CYS A 125 6.44 7.67 15.57
N GLY A 126 5.53 7.18 14.70
CA GLY A 126 5.12 7.92 13.51
C GLY A 126 4.12 9.03 13.82
N LEU A 127 4.29 10.17 13.16
CA LEU A 127 3.32 11.28 13.16
C LEU A 127 2.18 10.96 12.19
N LYS A 128 0.94 10.97 12.66
CA LYS A 128 -0.21 10.79 11.78
C LYS A 128 -0.53 12.08 11.04
N MET A 129 -0.56 12.00 9.70
CA MET A 129 -0.99 13.06 8.82
C MET A 129 -1.88 12.49 7.70
N GLY A 130 -3.15 12.89 7.68
CA GLY A 130 -4.14 12.35 6.72
C GLY A 130 -4.18 10.82 6.78
N ASP A 131 -3.93 10.19 5.63
CA ASP A 131 -3.94 8.73 5.46
C ASP A 131 -2.56 8.08 5.65
N TYR A 132 -1.61 8.78 6.27
CA TYR A 132 -0.24 8.31 6.45
C TYR A 132 0.24 8.41 7.89
N LEU A 133 1.17 7.50 8.23
CA LEU A 133 2.13 7.66 9.33
C LEU A 133 3.44 8.16 8.71
N CYS A 134 3.93 9.29 9.22
CA CYS A 134 5.11 9.99 8.72
C CYS A 134 6.27 9.83 9.70
N PHE A 135 7.46 9.54 9.18
CA PHE A 135 8.69 9.30 9.92
C PHE A 135 9.78 10.18 9.32
N GLU A 136 10.27 11.13 10.09
CA GLU A 136 11.22 12.14 9.64
C GLU A 136 12.63 11.54 9.39
N GLU A 137 13.35 12.05 8.37
CA GLU A 137 14.60 11.47 7.86
C GLU A 137 15.73 11.42 8.89
N ASP A 138 15.89 12.43 9.70
CA ASP A 138 17.00 12.53 10.65
C ASP A 138 16.79 11.67 11.91
N CYS A 139 15.53 11.41 12.28
CA CYS A 139 15.17 10.76 13.53
C CYS A 139 14.49 9.41 13.31
N ASP A 140 13.31 9.43 12.71
CA ASP A 140 12.34 8.32 12.79
C ASP A 140 12.41 7.35 11.61
N GLU A 141 12.91 7.78 10.45
CA GLU A 141 12.95 6.99 9.22
C GLU A 141 13.63 5.63 9.42
N ASN A 142 14.69 5.60 10.23
CA ASN A 142 15.43 4.39 10.54
C ASN A 142 14.55 3.28 11.15
N ILE A 143 13.45 3.64 11.83
CA ILE A 143 12.46 2.69 12.35
C ILE A 143 11.81 1.93 11.21
N VAL A 144 11.33 2.67 10.18
CA VAL A 144 10.68 2.06 9.02
C VAL A 144 11.65 1.20 8.23
N LEU A 145 12.85 1.71 7.94
CA LEU A 145 13.88 0.96 7.23
C LEU A 145 14.22 -0.36 7.96
N ARG A 146 14.35 -0.33 9.28
CA ARG A 146 14.63 -1.52 10.09
C ARG A 146 13.48 -2.53 10.04
N GLU A 147 12.24 -2.08 10.17
CA GLU A 147 11.05 -2.95 10.08
C GLU A 147 10.96 -3.63 8.70
N LEU A 148 11.23 -2.88 7.63
CA LEU A 148 11.20 -3.42 6.28
C LEU A 148 12.32 -4.42 6.02
N LEU A 149 13.53 -4.15 6.52
CA LEU A 149 14.67 -5.07 6.42
C LEU A 149 14.41 -6.38 7.18
N ASP A 150 13.95 -6.30 8.43
CA ASP A 150 13.64 -7.48 9.26
C ASP A 150 12.60 -8.39 8.59
N LYS A 151 11.60 -7.78 7.93
CA LYS A 151 10.52 -8.49 7.25
C LYS A 151 10.82 -8.84 5.79
N LYS A 152 12.00 -8.48 5.29
CA LYS A 152 12.42 -8.69 3.90
C LYS A 152 11.47 -8.05 2.87
N LEU A 153 10.80 -6.95 3.25
CA LEU A 153 9.91 -6.18 2.39
C LEU A 153 10.65 -5.16 1.53
N TRP A 154 11.88 -4.85 1.90
CA TRP A 154 12.77 -3.94 1.19
C TRP A 154 14.21 -4.44 1.30
N GLN A 155 15.02 -4.10 0.31
CA GLN A 155 16.45 -4.42 0.27
C GLN A 155 17.26 -3.14 0.12
N ILE A 156 18.41 -3.10 0.78
CA ILE A 156 19.36 -2.00 0.63
C ILE A 156 19.77 -1.89 -0.85
N PRO A 157 19.61 -0.71 -1.49
CA PRO A 157 19.91 -0.53 -2.91
C PRO A 157 21.36 -0.88 -3.28
N ASP A 158 21.59 -1.41 -4.48
CA ASP A 158 22.91 -1.84 -4.97
C ASP A 158 23.93 -0.70 -5.05
N ARG A 159 23.47 0.56 -5.18
CA ARG A 159 24.33 1.74 -5.13
C ARG A 159 25.05 1.92 -3.79
N ILE A 160 24.53 1.31 -2.71
CA ILE A 160 25.16 1.31 -1.39
C ILE A 160 26.14 0.15 -1.33
N ARG A 161 27.44 0.47 -1.48
CA ARG A 161 28.50 -0.53 -1.58
C ARG A 161 28.71 -1.32 -0.28
N ASP A 162 28.70 -0.61 0.84
CA ASP A 162 28.85 -1.23 2.17
C ASP A 162 27.47 -1.34 2.85
N ARG A 163 26.78 -2.44 2.54
CA ARG A 163 25.46 -2.73 3.12
C ARG A 163 25.53 -2.99 4.62
N ALA A 164 26.60 -3.60 5.09
CA ALA A 164 26.79 -3.92 6.50
C ALA A 164 26.97 -2.63 7.32
N ALA A 165 27.80 -1.71 6.84
CA ALA A 165 27.96 -0.40 7.48
C ALA A 165 26.67 0.42 7.45
N PHE A 166 25.91 0.38 6.35
CA PHE A 166 24.62 1.05 6.25
C PHE A 166 23.62 0.50 7.29
N GLU A 167 23.52 -0.81 7.40
CA GLU A 167 22.62 -1.46 8.37
C GLU A 167 23.05 -1.17 9.82
N GLU A 168 24.36 -1.16 10.11
CA GLU A 168 24.86 -0.79 11.43
C GLU A 168 24.62 0.68 11.76
N ASN A 169 24.65 1.58 10.78
CA ASN A 169 24.28 2.99 10.99
C ASN A 169 22.80 3.11 11.39
N ILE A 170 21.90 2.38 10.72
CA ILE A 170 20.47 2.31 11.13
C ILE A 170 20.37 1.81 12.57
N ASN A 171 21.04 0.71 12.90
CA ASN A 171 20.98 0.12 14.24
C ASN A 171 21.53 1.07 15.32
N ARG A 172 22.60 1.77 15.01
CA ARG A 172 23.20 2.76 15.92
C ARG A 172 22.25 3.93 16.17
N ALA A 173 21.69 4.53 15.12
CA ALA A 173 20.72 5.60 15.23
C ALA A 173 19.50 5.19 16.06
N LEU A 174 18.98 3.96 15.86
CA LEU A 174 17.87 3.44 16.63
C LEU A 174 18.19 3.23 18.11
N ARG A 175 19.38 2.77 18.43
CA ARG A 175 19.84 2.64 19.84
C ARG A 175 19.95 4.00 20.53
N GLU A 176 20.39 5.00 19.79
CA GLU A 176 20.64 6.36 20.30
C GLU A 176 19.34 7.15 20.43
N HIS A 177 18.53 7.19 19.39
CA HIS A 177 17.35 8.07 19.32
C HIS A 177 16.04 7.38 19.70
N HIS A 178 15.95 6.04 19.54
CA HIS A 178 14.73 5.26 19.80
C HIS A 178 14.98 4.03 20.69
N PRO A 179 15.56 4.21 21.90
CA PRO A 179 15.95 3.06 22.75
C PRO A 179 14.77 2.19 23.19
N GLU A 180 13.56 2.75 23.29
CA GLU A 180 12.36 1.98 23.65
C GLU A 180 11.88 1.09 22.49
N TYR A 181 11.85 1.64 21.27
CA TYR A 181 11.59 0.87 20.07
C TYR A 181 12.63 -0.25 19.91
N TRP A 182 13.91 0.07 20.05
CA TRP A 182 14.99 -0.89 19.92
C TRP A 182 14.84 -2.06 20.91
N ARG A 183 14.57 -1.77 22.19
CA ARG A 183 14.31 -2.80 23.21
C ARG A 183 13.10 -3.68 22.86
N SER A 184 12.01 -3.07 22.42
CA SER A 184 10.80 -3.79 22.01
C SER A 184 11.08 -4.74 20.83
N ARG A 185 11.85 -4.28 19.85
CA ARG A 185 12.30 -5.09 18.70
C ARG A 185 13.12 -6.30 19.14
N GLN A 186 14.12 -6.09 20.01
CA GLN A 186 14.97 -7.19 20.52
C GLN A 186 14.13 -8.27 21.22
N GLN A 187 13.21 -7.87 22.08
CA GLN A 187 12.29 -8.80 22.74
C GLN A 187 11.40 -9.55 21.76
N GLY A 188 10.99 -8.90 20.66
CA GLY A 188 10.24 -9.54 19.59
C GLY A 188 11.02 -10.65 18.92
N LEU A 189 12.25 -10.38 18.53
CA LEU A 189 13.15 -11.35 17.88
C LEU A 189 13.48 -12.54 18.78
N GLU A 190 13.70 -12.31 20.07
CA GLU A 190 13.95 -13.39 21.05
C GLU A 190 12.74 -14.32 21.17
N ARG A 191 11.52 -13.77 21.20
CA ARG A 191 10.29 -14.58 21.26
C ARG A 191 10.07 -15.40 19.99
N GLU A 192 10.39 -14.86 18.82
CA GLU A 192 10.32 -15.60 17.55
C GLU A 192 11.34 -16.73 17.52
N HIS A 193 12.55 -16.48 17.99
CA HIS A 193 13.61 -17.49 18.05
C HIS A 193 13.25 -18.65 19.01
N THR A 194 12.66 -18.35 20.16
CA THR A 194 12.20 -19.37 21.12
C THR A 194 11.01 -20.17 20.62
N ARG A 195 10.16 -19.61 19.77
CA ARG A 195 9.02 -20.31 19.15
C ARG A 195 9.42 -21.21 17.98
N SER A 196 10.49 -20.89 17.28
CA SER A 196 11.02 -21.67 16.14
C SER A 196 12.04 -22.73 16.55
N GLY A 197 12.35 -22.89 17.82
CA GLY A 197 13.22 -23.94 18.36
C GLY A 197 12.64 -25.34 18.10
N PRO A 198 13.49 -26.36 17.87
CA PRO A 198 13.05 -27.70 17.49
C PRO A 198 12.10 -28.28 18.55
N SER A 199 10.89 -28.64 18.09
CA SER A 199 9.99 -29.50 18.86
C SER A 199 10.75 -30.74 19.27
N ARG A 200 11.04 -30.93 20.57
CA ARG A 200 11.59 -32.19 21.12
C ARG A 200 10.60 -33.28 20.74
N GLY A 201 11.06 -34.13 19.82
CA GLY A 201 10.36 -35.38 19.48
C GLY A 201 10.05 -36.15 20.75
N ALA A 202 8.79 -36.47 20.95
CA ALA A 202 8.40 -37.47 21.91
C ALA A 202 8.86 -38.81 21.40
N GLU A 203 10.01 -39.29 21.88
CA GLU A 203 10.32 -40.71 21.92
C GLU A 203 9.40 -41.37 22.96
N ARG A 204 8.51 -42.22 22.47
CA ARG A 204 8.03 -43.40 23.18
C ARG A 204 7.78 -44.52 22.19
#